data_ac346cc9b2e52be83bdf98f8d1cbfb05
#
_entry.id   ac346cc9b2e52be83bdf98f8d1cbfb05
#
_cell.length_a   1.000
_cell.length_b   1.000
_cell.length_c   1.000
_cell.angle_alpha   90.00
_cell.angle_beta   90.00
_cell.angle_gamma   90.00
#
_symmetry.space_group_name_H-M   'P 1'
#
loop_
_entity.id
_entity.type
_entity.pdbx_description
1 polymer ?
#
loop_
_entity_poly.entity_id
_entity_poly.type
_entity_poly.pdbx_seq_one_letter_code
_entity_poly.pdbx_strand_id
1 'polypeptide(L)'
;VYDVYMAIKLTINAPGLNIQAAVTDAALSELIRITQEFRDQEAESPAVAPLIAQEAALPATVGGGEGATKERLSSYGAAEVLNHLRWDTHPEKILLLAAWHEARGGTTPWKSSDMDSVFLSAKERSPANFPRDIKTAIKSGWIHTHTPRTYSVTRTGWNKIADSLAKLT
;
A
#
# COMPACT_ATOMS: atom_id res chain seq x y z
N VAL A 1 -42.66 23.63 -18.09
CA VAL A 1 -41.24 23.57 -18.52
C VAL A 1 -40.52 22.90 -17.40
N TYR A 2 -40.18 21.60 -17.59
CA TYR A 2 -39.40 20.82 -16.59
C TYR A 2 -37.93 21.02 -16.91
N ASP A 3 -37.21 21.76 -16.07
CA ASP A 3 -35.76 21.82 -16.09
C ASP A 3 -35.20 20.45 -15.67
N VAL A 4 -34.69 19.69 -16.63
CA VAL A 4 -33.95 18.45 -16.37
C VAL A 4 -32.57 18.85 -15.94
N TYR A 5 -32.34 18.99 -14.63
CA TYR A 5 -31.01 19.14 -14.08
C TYR A 5 -30.27 17.82 -14.27
N MET A 6 -29.35 17.77 -15.24
CA MET A 6 -28.39 16.67 -15.35
C MET A 6 -27.43 16.75 -14.15
N ALA A 7 -27.61 15.85 -13.19
CA ALA A 7 -26.67 15.70 -12.07
C ALA A 7 -25.47 14.86 -12.53
N ILE A 8 -24.29 15.42 -12.45
CA ILE A 8 -23.03 14.74 -12.74
C ILE A 8 -22.54 14.07 -11.46
N LYS A 9 -22.24 12.78 -11.50
CA LYS A 9 -21.68 12.03 -10.37
C LYS A 9 -20.18 12.27 -10.29
N LEU A 10 -19.74 13.02 -9.28
CA LEU A 10 -18.33 13.23 -8.97
C LEU A 10 -17.86 12.18 -7.94
N THR A 11 -16.74 11.54 -8.21
CA THR A 11 -16.08 10.64 -7.26
C THR A 11 -14.65 11.11 -7.06
N ILE A 12 -14.30 11.46 -5.82
CA ILE A 12 -12.94 11.86 -5.42
C ILE A 12 -12.37 10.76 -4.54
N ASN A 13 -11.26 10.17 -4.98
CA ASN A 13 -10.52 9.16 -4.25
C ASN A 13 -9.14 9.71 -3.85
N ALA A 14 -8.90 9.79 -2.54
CA ALA A 14 -7.57 10.09 -1.99
C ALA A 14 -7.26 9.09 -0.87
N PRO A 15 -5.99 8.90 -0.49
CA PRO A 15 -5.63 8.01 0.61
C PRO A 15 -6.40 8.38 1.89
N GLY A 16 -7.31 7.50 2.31
CA GLY A 16 -8.17 7.72 3.48
C GLY A 16 -9.44 8.56 3.25
N LEU A 17 -9.70 9.00 2.03
CA LEU A 17 -10.87 9.82 1.71
C LEU A 17 -11.55 9.30 0.43
N ASN A 18 -12.84 8.95 0.54
CA ASN A 18 -13.68 8.61 -0.60
C ASN A 18 -14.95 9.45 -0.52
N ILE A 19 -15.12 10.39 -1.44
CA ILE A 19 -16.29 11.25 -1.51
C ILE A 19 -17.02 10.97 -2.81
N GLN A 20 -18.32 10.67 -2.71
CA GLN A 20 -19.23 10.59 -3.86
C GLN A 20 -20.34 11.63 -3.68
N ALA A 21 -20.47 12.51 -4.64
CA ALA A 21 -21.50 13.55 -4.65
C ALA A 21 -22.13 13.71 -6.02
N ALA A 22 -23.41 14.03 -6.06
CA ALA A 22 -24.06 14.50 -7.27
C ALA A 22 -23.91 16.02 -7.31
N VAL A 23 -23.28 16.55 -8.35
CA VAL A 23 -23.01 17.98 -8.51
C VAL A 23 -23.71 18.53 -9.74
N THR A 24 -24.11 19.78 -9.68
CA THR A 24 -24.63 20.51 -10.84
C THR A 24 -23.47 20.99 -11.71
N ASP A 25 -23.75 21.31 -12.97
CA ASP A 25 -22.76 21.80 -13.92
C ASP A 25 -22.04 23.08 -13.44
N ALA A 26 -22.79 23.97 -12.77
CA ALA A 26 -22.23 25.17 -12.16
C ALA A 26 -21.23 24.86 -11.01
N ALA A 27 -21.55 23.86 -10.18
CA ALA A 27 -20.65 23.45 -9.10
C ALA A 27 -19.39 22.75 -9.61
N LEU A 28 -19.48 22.02 -10.73
CA LEU A 28 -18.33 21.41 -11.37
C LEU A 28 -17.36 22.48 -11.93
N SER A 29 -17.89 23.53 -12.55
CA SER A 29 -17.09 24.63 -13.07
C SER A 29 -16.34 25.38 -11.97
N GLU A 30 -16.98 25.57 -10.80
CA GLU A 30 -16.33 26.20 -9.63
C GLU A 30 -15.25 25.32 -9.03
N LEU A 31 -15.46 24.00 -8.95
CA LEU A 31 -14.45 23.05 -8.50
C LEU A 31 -13.21 23.04 -9.41
N ILE A 32 -13.40 23.11 -10.72
CA ILE A 32 -12.29 23.18 -11.69
C ILE A 32 -11.52 24.48 -11.49
N ARG A 33 -12.21 25.61 -11.30
CA ARG A 33 -11.57 26.91 -11.06
C ARG A 33 -10.72 26.91 -9.80
N ILE A 34 -11.26 26.40 -8.68
CA ILE A 34 -10.55 26.29 -7.41
C ILE A 34 -9.31 25.40 -7.58
N THR A 35 -9.43 24.27 -8.27
CA THR A 35 -8.30 23.35 -8.47
C THR A 35 -7.18 23.99 -9.32
N GLN A 36 -7.53 24.81 -10.30
CA GLN A 36 -6.56 25.55 -11.10
C GLN A 36 -5.86 26.64 -10.28
N GLU A 37 -6.59 27.38 -9.45
CA GLU A 37 -6.06 28.42 -8.59
C GLU A 37 -5.04 27.88 -7.57
N PHE A 38 -5.31 26.70 -6.98
CA PHE A 38 -4.35 26.02 -6.10
C PHE A 38 -3.11 25.53 -6.85
N ARG A 39 -3.27 25.08 -8.07
CA ARG A 39 -2.14 24.61 -8.89
C ARG A 39 -1.22 25.75 -9.31
N ASP A 40 -1.75 26.93 -9.57
CA ASP A 40 -0.96 28.12 -9.92
C ASP A 40 -0.24 28.71 -8.69
N GLN A 41 -0.78 28.55 -7.47
CA GLN A 41 -0.14 28.96 -6.22
C GLN A 41 1.06 28.05 -5.85
N GLU A 42 1.08 26.78 -6.21
CA GLU A 42 2.25 25.92 -6.01
C GLU A 42 3.43 26.27 -6.93
N ALA A 43 3.19 26.98 -8.04
CA ALA A 43 4.23 27.39 -8.96
C ALA A 43 4.99 28.66 -8.53
N GLU A 44 4.46 29.43 -7.59
CA GLU A 44 5.03 30.71 -7.13
C GLU A 44 5.54 30.72 -5.68
N SER A 45 5.81 29.58 -5.07
CA SER A 45 6.42 29.54 -3.74
C SER A 45 7.93 29.67 -3.85
N PRO A 46 8.53 30.83 -3.48
CA PRO A 46 9.97 30.94 -3.45
C PRO A 46 10.51 30.02 -2.35
N ALA A 47 11.55 29.27 -2.68
CA ALA A 47 12.28 28.40 -1.80
C ALA A 47 12.58 29.06 -0.45
N VAL A 48 11.77 28.80 0.55
CA VAL A 48 12.16 29.03 1.93
C VAL A 48 12.91 27.78 2.37
N ALA A 49 14.23 27.91 2.35
CA ALA A 49 15.09 26.94 3.01
C ALA A 49 14.73 26.86 4.49
N PRO A 50 14.36 25.69 5.02
CA PRO A 50 14.39 25.54 6.47
C PRO A 50 15.82 25.33 6.90
N LEU A 51 16.32 26.33 7.58
CA LEU A 51 17.42 26.20 8.52
C LEU A 51 16.98 25.22 9.58
N ILE A 52 17.81 24.25 9.79
CA ILE A 52 18.05 23.45 10.86
C ILE A 52 17.54 22.23 11.25
N ALA A 53 18.24 21.39 11.50
CA ALA A 53 18.82 20.57 12.51
C ALA A 53 19.61 19.45 11.87
N GLN A 54 20.85 19.63 11.97
CA GLN A 54 21.88 18.64 11.76
C GLN A 54 21.67 17.56 12.83
N GLU A 55 20.86 16.56 12.51
CA GLU A 55 20.81 15.34 13.29
C GLU A 55 21.48 14.25 12.45
N ALA A 56 22.52 13.73 13.04
CA ALA A 56 23.49 12.77 12.54
C ALA A 56 23.03 11.91 11.35
N ALA A 57 23.67 12.14 10.23
CA ALA A 57 23.59 11.26 9.07
C ALA A 57 24.10 9.86 9.45
N LEU A 58 23.18 8.95 9.73
CA LEU A 58 23.44 7.54 9.56
C LEU A 58 23.52 7.30 8.04
N PRO A 59 24.45 6.47 7.55
CA PRO A 59 24.64 6.26 6.13
C PRO A 59 23.32 5.76 5.53
N ALA A 60 22.86 6.44 4.49
CA ALA A 60 21.74 6.02 3.68
C ALA A 60 22.09 4.67 3.06
N THR A 61 21.66 3.61 3.72
CA THR A 61 21.54 2.30 3.07
C THR A 61 20.59 2.51 1.89
N VAL A 62 21.04 2.13 0.73
CA VAL A 62 20.29 2.10 -0.54
C VAL A 62 19.11 1.12 -0.35
N GLY A 63 18.07 1.56 0.35
CA GLY A 63 16.81 0.88 0.47
C GLY A 63 15.85 1.55 -0.50
N GLY A 64 15.54 0.90 -1.59
CA GLY A 64 14.41 1.31 -2.43
C GLY A 64 13.21 1.51 -1.51
N GLY A 65 12.62 2.73 -1.52
CA GLY A 65 11.51 3.06 -0.62
C GLY A 65 10.37 2.04 -0.76
N GLU A 66 9.48 1.97 0.23
CA GLU A 66 8.34 1.05 0.25
C GLU A 66 7.57 1.05 -1.09
N GLY A 67 7.45 2.23 -1.73
CA GLY A 67 6.82 2.37 -3.05
C GLY A 67 7.53 1.55 -4.14
N ALA A 68 8.85 1.64 -4.24
CA ALA A 68 9.62 0.87 -5.21
C ALA A 68 9.54 -0.63 -4.95
N THR A 69 9.49 -1.04 -3.67
CA THR A 69 9.31 -2.45 -3.30
C THR A 69 7.92 -2.96 -3.69
N LYS A 70 6.88 -2.16 -3.47
CA LYS A 70 5.50 -2.47 -3.89
C LYS A 70 5.41 -2.61 -5.41
N GLU A 71 5.95 -1.65 -6.15
CA GLU A 71 5.95 -1.69 -7.61
C GLU A 71 6.65 -2.95 -8.12
N ARG A 72 7.83 -3.25 -7.59
CA ARG A 72 8.58 -4.46 -7.96
C ARG A 72 7.83 -5.75 -7.62
N LEU A 73 7.18 -5.83 -6.44
CA LEU A 73 6.35 -6.98 -6.08
C LEU A 73 5.13 -7.13 -6.96
N SER A 74 4.49 -6.03 -7.34
CA SER A 74 3.28 -6.05 -8.17
C SER A 74 3.54 -6.58 -9.59
N SER A 75 4.78 -6.49 -10.08
CA SER A 75 5.16 -7.00 -11.40
C SER A 75 5.29 -8.51 -11.46
N TYR A 76 5.46 -9.17 -10.31
CA TYR A 76 5.58 -10.64 -10.24
C TYR A 76 4.25 -11.32 -9.95
N GLY A 77 4.09 -12.57 -10.38
CA GLY A 77 3.01 -13.44 -9.92
C GLY A 77 3.27 -13.96 -8.51
N ALA A 78 2.22 -14.31 -7.74
CA ALA A 78 2.35 -14.79 -6.36
C ALA A 78 3.28 -16.01 -6.23
N ALA A 79 3.14 -17.00 -7.13
CA ALA A 79 4.00 -18.17 -7.18
C ALA A 79 5.45 -17.82 -7.54
N GLU A 80 5.64 -16.86 -8.43
CA GLU A 80 6.94 -16.40 -8.88
C GLU A 80 7.72 -15.74 -7.75
N VAL A 81 7.08 -14.84 -6.99
CA VAL A 81 7.68 -14.19 -5.83
C VAL A 81 8.15 -15.20 -4.78
N LEU A 82 7.35 -16.24 -4.50
CA LEU A 82 7.75 -17.30 -3.57
C LEU A 82 8.97 -18.07 -4.06
N ASN A 83 9.00 -18.40 -5.35
CA ASN A 83 10.12 -19.13 -5.96
C ASN A 83 11.41 -18.29 -5.97
N HIS A 84 11.29 -16.98 -6.20
CA HIS A 84 12.45 -16.09 -6.21
C HIS A 84 13.08 -15.92 -4.83
N LEU A 85 12.26 -15.67 -3.80
CA LEU A 85 12.77 -15.40 -2.44
C LEU A 85 13.08 -16.65 -1.65
N ARG A 86 12.57 -17.82 -2.06
CA ARG A 86 12.80 -19.14 -1.43
C ARG A 86 12.60 -19.12 0.09
N TRP A 87 11.57 -18.43 0.54
CA TRP A 87 11.23 -18.39 1.95
C TRP A 87 10.45 -19.65 2.33
N ASP A 88 11.01 -20.42 3.27
CA ASP A 88 10.51 -21.77 3.58
C ASP A 88 9.57 -21.79 4.79
N THR A 89 9.69 -20.82 5.69
CA THR A 89 8.85 -20.80 6.90
C THR A 89 7.48 -20.21 6.62
N HIS A 90 6.43 -20.76 7.24
CA HIS A 90 5.08 -20.26 7.08
C HIS A 90 4.91 -18.79 7.47
N PRO A 91 5.50 -18.26 8.57
CA PRO A 91 5.43 -16.84 8.89
C PRO A 91 6.02 -15.93 7.81
N GLU A 92 7.10 -16.36 7.16
CA GLU A 92 7.72 -15.61 6.06
C GLU A 92 6.88 -15.66 4.79
N LYS A 93 6.32 -16.83 4.45
CA LYS A 93 5.37 -16.97 3.33
C LYS A 93 4.12 -16.09 3.55
N ILE A 94 3.59 -16.03 4.77
CA ILE A 94 2.48 -15.13 5.11
C ILE A 94 2.88 -13.67 4.88
N LEU A 95 4.05 -13.23 5.37
CA LEU A 95 4.54 -11.88 5.16
C LEU A 95 4.64 -11.55 3.66
N LEU A 96 5.27 -12.42 2.89
CA LEU A 96 5.53 -12.20 1.48
C LEU A 96 4.24 -12.11 0.65
N LEU A 97 3.33 -13.05 0.89
CA LEU A 97 2.05 -13.09 0.18
C LEU A 97 1.12 -11.95 0.61
N ALA A 98 1.14 -11.56 1.90
CA ALA A 98 0.41 -10.39 2.36
C ALA A 98 0.94 -9.10 1.72
N ALA A 99 2.26 -8.93 1.65
CA ALA A 99 2.87 -7.79 0.98
C ALA A 99 2.57 -7.78 -0.53
N TRP A 100 2.60 -8.93 -1.18
CA TRP A 100 2.22 -9.06 -2.59
C TRP A 100 0.74 -8.67 -2.80
N HIS A 101 -0.16 -9.11 -1.92
CA HIS A 101 -1.56 -8.72 -1.94
C HIS A 101 -1.75 -7.20 -1.81
N GLU A 102 -1.09 -6.57 -0.81
CA GLU A 102 -1.14 -5.12 -0.62
C GLU A 102 -0.52 -4.35 -1.80
N ALA A 103 0.58 -4.85 -2.39
CA ALA A 103 1.24 -4.22 -3.53
C ALA A 103 0.37 -4.19 -4.79
N ARG A 104 -0.51 -5.16 -4.98
CA ARG A 104 -1.44 -5.23 -6.11
C ARG A 104 -2.78 -4.53 -5.88
N GLY A 105 -2.87 -3.72 -4.85
CA GLY A 105 -4.10 -2.99 -4.52
C GLY A 105 -5.15 -3.85 -3.83
N GLY A 106 -4.75 -4.96 -3.20
CA GLY A 106 -5.62 -5.75 -2.35
C GLY A 106 -6.11 -4.97 -1.13
N THR A 107 -7.15 -5.47 -0.49
CA THR A 107 -7.75 -4.82 0.69
C THR A 107 -6.72 -4.66 1.81
N THR A 108 -6.54 -3.46 2.30
CA THR A 108 -5.69 -3.15 3.46
C THR A 108 -6.48 -2.32 4.46
N PRO A 109 -6.63 -2.74 5.71
CA PRO A 109 -6.14 -4.02 6.30
C PRO A 109 -6.88 -5.26 5.77
N TRP A 110 -6.13 -6.35 5.56
CA TRP A 110 -6.66 -7.62 5.06
C TRP A 110 -7.08 -8.56 6.20
N LYS A 111 -7.94 -9.54 5.87
CA LYS A 111 -8.39 -10.58 6.81
C LYS A 111 -7.64 -11.89 6.55
N SER A 112 -7.61 -12.77 7.57
CA SER A 112 -7.03 -14.10 7.38
C SER A 112 -7.72 -14.91 6.28
N SER A 113 -9.03 -14.71 6.06
CA SER A 113 -9.78 -15.34 4.96
C SER A 113 -9.30 -14.90 3.58
N ASP A 114 -8.81 -13.69 3.45
CA ASP A 114 -8.32 -13.16 2.16
C ASP A 114 -7.04 -13.87 1.75
N MET A 115 -6.24 -14.31 2.74
CA MET A 115 -5.00 -15.03 2.51
C MET A 115 -5.20 -16.41 1.87
N ASP A 116 -6.32 -17.07 2.11
CA ASP A 116 -6.58 -18.38 1.50
C ASP A 116 -6.59 -18.30 -0.03
N SER A 117 -7.21 -17.26 -0.59
CA SER A 117 -7.21 -17.00 -2.04
C SER A 117 -5.83 -16.62 -2.56
N VAL A 118 -5.04 -15.91 -1.76
CA VAL A 118 -3.67 -15.50 -2.12
C VAL A 118 -2.73 -16.71 -2.12
N PHE A 119 -2.81 -17.58 -1.11
CA PHE A 119 -2.05 -18.84 -1.08
C PHE A 119 -2.40 -19.73 -2.28
N LEU A 120 -3.70 -19.84 -2.61
CA LEU A 120 -4.16 -20.58 -3.79
C LEU A 120 -3.57 -20.00 -5.09
N SER A 121 -3.57 -18.68 -5.23
CA SER A 121 -2.95 -17.99 -6.39
C SER A 121 -1.45 -18.26 -6.50
N ALA A 122 -0.79 -18.43 -5.36
CA ALA A 122 0.62 -18.79 -5.28
C ALA A 122 0.89 -20.27 -5.52
N LYS A 123 -0.15 -21.10 -5.71
CA LYS A 123 -0.07 -22.57 -5.79
C LYS A 123 0.57 -23.21 -4.54
N GLU A 124 0.41 -22.51 -3.41
CA GLU A 124 0.90 -22.95 -2.11
C GLU A 124 -0.27 -23.37 -1.21
N ARG A 125 -0.02 -24.30 -0.30
CA ARG A 125 -1.00 -24.69 0.69
C ARG A 125 -1.04 -23.66 1.83
N SER A 126 -2.24 -23.19 2.18
CA SER A 126 -2.42 -22.37 3.39
C SER A 126 -1.87 -23.09 4.63
N PRO A 127 -1.22 -22.36 5.56
CA PRO A 127 -0.69 -22.94 6.77
C PRO A 127 -1.78 -23.66 7.57
N ALA A 128 -1.53 -24.89 8.00
CA ALA A 128 -2.48 -25.66 8.80
C ALA A 128 -2.82 -24.98 10.14
N ASN A 129 -1.95 -24.14 10.66
CA ASN A 129 -2.18 -23.36 11.88
C ASN A 129 -1.87 -21.86 11.63
N PHE A 130 -2.66 -21.25 10.74
CA PHE A 130 -2.53 -19.83 10.41
C PHE A 130 -2.50 -18.91 11.65
N PRO A 131 -3.36 -19.10 12.71
CA PRO A 131 -3.30 -18.26 13.91
C PRO A 131 -1.98 -18.30 14.66
N ARG A 132 -1.29 -19.45 14.67
CA ARG A 132 0.04 -19.59 15.30
C ARG A 132 1.09 -18.88 14.45
N ASP A 133 1.07 -19.11 13.16
CA ASP A 133 2.13 -18.64 12.26
C ASP A 133 2.05 -17.12 12.07
N ILE A 134 0.85 -16.54 12.02
CA ILE A 134 0.69 -15.08 11.99
C ILE A 134 1.13 -14.41 13.30
N LYS A 135 0.90 -15.05 14.47
CA LYS A 135 1.42 -14.56 15.74
C LYS A 135 2.96 -14.47 15.73
N THR A 136 3.62 -15.42 15.08
CA THR A 136 5.08 -15.40 14.91
C THR A 136 5.50 -14.22 14.04
N ALA A 137 4.82 -13.95 12.93
CA ALA A 137 5.09 -12.81 12.06
C ALA A 137 4.84 -11.47 12.79
N ILE A 138 3.81 -11.39 13.62
CA ILE A 138 3.52 -10.21 14.46
C ILE A 138 4.62 -10.01 15.50
N LYS A 139 5.04 -11.07 16.21
CA LYS A 139 6.13 -11.03 17.19
C LYS A 139 7.46 -10.58 16.57
N SER A 140 7.69 -10.94 15.31
CA SER A 140 8.86 -10.49 14.54
C SER A 140 8.73 -9.04 14.05
N GLY A 141 7.63 -8.36 14.33
CA GLY A 141 7.39 -6.99 13.92
C GLY A 141 7.07 -6.81 12.43
N TRP A 142 6.78 -7.89 11.69
CA TRP A 142 6.55 -7.84 10.25
C TRP A 142 5.11 -7.50 9.87
N ILE A 143 4.16 -7.87 10.73
CA ILE A 143 2.73 -7.70 10.53
C ILE A 143 2.14 -6.98 11.74
N HIS A 144 1.24 -6.04 11.49
CA HIS A 144 0.48 -5.31 12.49
C HIS A 144 -0.97 -5.81 12.52
N THR A 145 -1.55 -5.85 13.73
CA THR A 145 -2.97 -6.16 13.94
C THR A 145 -3.73 -4.87 14.21
N HIS A 146 -4.75 -4.56 13.42
CA HIS A 146 -5.60 -3.38 13.60
C HIS A 146 -6.80 -3.69 14.51
N THR A 147 -7.59 -4.69 14.13
CA THR A 147 -8.72 -5.20 14.89
C THR A 147 -8.62 -6.72 14.92
N PRO A 148 -9.41 -7.43 15.72
CA PRO A 148 -9.38 -8.88 15.70
C PRO A 148 -9.51 -9.45 14.28
N ARG A 149 -8.51 -10.22 13.86
CA ARG A 149 -8.41 -10.87 12.53
C ARG A 149 -8.22 -9.95 11.33
N THR A 150 -7.82 -8.68 11.54
CA THR A 150 -7.44 -7.76 10.47
C THR A 150 -5.99 -7.30 10.63
N TYR A 151 -5.23 -7.31 9.55
CA TYR A 151 -3.79 -7.20 9.56
C TYR A 151 -3.27 -6.31 8.42
N SER A 152 -2.08 -5.79 8.59
CA SER A 152 -1.31 -5.12 7.52
C SER A 152 0.19 -5.40 7.65
N VAL A 153 0.92 -5.25 6.56
CA VAL A 153 2.38 -5.34 6.58
C VAL A 153 2.96 -4.08 7.20
N THR A 154 3.93 -4.24 8.10
CA THR A 154 4.62 -3.13 8.76
C THR A 154 5.79 -2.63 7.90
N ARG A 155 6.32 -1.45 8.25
CA ARG A 155 7.56 -0.95 7.65
C ARG A 155 8.72 -1.94 7.78
N THR A 156 8.84 -2.60 8.95
CA THR A 156 9.87 -3.64 9.16
C THR A 156 9.67 -4.83 8.21
N GLY A 157 8.42 -5.24 7.98
CA GLY A 157 8.08 -6.28 7.01
C GLY A 157 8.47 -5.87 5.58
N TRP A 158 8.14 -4.65 5.18
CA TRP A 158 8.52 -4.11 3.87
C TRP A 158 10.04 -4.03 3.69
N ASN A 159 10.78 -3.59 4.70
CA ASN A 159 12.24 -3.53 4.65
C ASN A 159 12.85 -4.93 4.48
N LYS A 160 12.37 -5.94 5.22
CA LYS A 160 12.84 -7.34 5.07
C LYS A 160 12.65 -7.84 3.64
N ILE A 161 11.53 -7.51 3.01
CA ILE A 161 11.26 -7.88 1.62
C ILE A 161 12.19 -7.13 0.67
N ALA A 162 12.36 -5.82 0.85
CA ALA A 162 13.26 -5.00 0.04
C ALA A 162 14.70 -5.53 0.07
N ASP A 163 15.20 -5.83 1.27
CA ASP A 163 16.55 -6.41 1.47
C ASP A 163 16.71 -7.77 0.78
N SER A 164 15.64 -8.58 0.78
CA SER A 164 15.65 -9.87 0.13
C SER A 164 15.59 -9.76 -1.39
N LEU A 165 14.80 -8.82 -1.91
CA LEU A 165 14.73 -8.54 -3.35
C LEU A 165 16.03 -7.92 -3.88
N ALA A 166 16.74 -7.12 -3.08
CA ALA A 166 18.03 -6.54 -3.44
C ALA A 166 19.13 -7.58 -3.61
N LYS A 167 19.05 -8.70 -2.90
CA LYS A 167 20.02 -9.80 -2.99
C LYS A 167 19.86 -10.68 -4.23
N LEU A 168 18.75 -10.52 -4.95
CA LEU A 168 18.44 -11.28 -6.17
C LEU A 168 18.93 -10.58 -7.45
N THR A 169 19.50 -9.39 -7.32
CA THR A 169 20.06 -8.60 -8.43
C THR A 169 21.54 -8.80 -8.50
#